data_f5662351bde7ccd2c2b027cb3b5c3600
#
_entry.id   f5662351bde7ccd2c2b027cb3b5c3600
#
_cell.length_a   1.000
_cell.length_b   1.000
_cell.length_c   1.000
_cell.angle_alpha   90.00
_cell.angle_beta   90.00
_cell.angle_gamma   90.00
#
_symmetry.space_group_name_H-M   'P 1'
#
loop_
_entity.id
_entity.type
_entity.pdbx_description
1 polymer ?
#
loop_
_entity_poly.entity_id
_entity_poly.type
_entity_poly.pdbx_seq_one_letter_code
_entity_poly.pdbx_strand_id
1 'polypeptide(L)'
;KKNVAKIKVSRELLKKEIKKLGLENRSQYGNYILIKFQNSKESTKVVKFLKKKFIYVKGPYQKPWDSFINISIGPFSIMRRFLIGLKEAKRKKVFF
;
A
#
# COMPACT_ATOMS: atom_id res chain seq x y z
N LYS A 1 -11.13 -1.07 21.71
CA LYS A 1 -11.75 -2.36 21.44
C LYS A 1 -12.46 -2.37 20.10
N LYS A 2 -13.37 -1.44 19.89
CA LYS A 2 -14.00 -1.29 18.58
C LYS A 2 -12.99 -0.94 17.51
N ASN A 3 -11.98 -0.15 17.86
CA ASN A 3 -10.94 0.25 16.91
C ASN A 3 -10.08 -0.92 16.46
N VAL A 4 -9.81 -1.88 17.36
CA VAL A 4 -9.01 -3.05 17.01
C VAL A 4 -9.73 -3.91 15.98
N ALA A 5 -11.04 -4.11 16.15
CA ALA A 5 -11.83 -4.87 15.20
C ALA A 5 -11.87 -4.18 13.84
N LYS A 6 -12.05 -2.85 13.82
CA LYS A 6 -12.06 -2.09 12.57
C LYS A 6 -10.71 -2.14 11.86
N ILE A 7 -9.61 -2.06 12.60
CA ILE A 7 -8.27 -2.16 12.02
C ILE A 7 -8.06 -3.53 11.40
N LYS A 8 -8.49 -4.59 12.08
CA LYS A 8 -8.35 -5.95 11.55
C LYS A 8 -9.13 -6.13 10.26
N VAL A 9 -10.37 -5.65 10.21
CA VAL A 9 -11.21 -5.74 9.01
C VAL A 9 -10.59 -4.94 7.88
N SER A 10 -10.12 -3.73 8.15
CA SER A 10 -9.46 -2.90 7.15
C SER A 10 -8.20 -3.55 6.60
N ARG A 11 -7.42 -4.19 7.46
CA ARG A 11 -6.20 -4.88 7.04
C ARG A 11 -6.52 -6.04 6.09
N GLU A 12 -7.51 -6.86 6.43
CA GLU A 12 -7.86 -8.01 5.60
C GLU A 12 -8.41 -7.57 4.25
N LEU A 13 -9.24 -6.54 4.23
CA LEU A 13 -9.77 -6.00 2.99
C LEU A 13 -8.63 -5.43 2.13
N LEU A 14 -7.72 -4.69 2.75
CA LEU A 14 -6.60 -4.08 2.06
C LEU A 14 -5.69 -5.14 1.43
N LYS A 15 -5.37 -6.19 2.18
CA LYS A 15 -4.54 -7.29 1.68
C LYS A 15 -5.20 -7.97 0.49
N LYS A 16 -6.50 -8.21 0.57
CA LYS A 16 -7.26 -8.85 -0.51
C LYS A 16 -7.23 -8.00 -1.78
N GLU A 17 -7.46 -6.69 -1.65
CA GLU A 17 -7.47 -5.79 -2.79
C GLU A 17 -6.09 -5.63 -3.42
N ILE A 18 -5.04 -5.57 -2.59
CA ILE A 18 -3.67 -5.51 -3.08
C ILE A 18 -3.34 -6.76 -3.88
N LYS A 19 -3.75 -7.91 -3.39
CA LYS A 19 -3.51 -9.18 -4.10
C LYS A 19 -4.23 -9.20 -5.45
N LYS A 20 -5.44 -8.65 -5.51
CA LYS A 20 -6.17 -8.55 -6.79
C LYS A 20 -5.44 -7.69 -7.81
N LEU A 21 -4.63 -6.74 -7.35
CA LEU A 21 -3.83 -5.90 -8.24
C LEU A 21 -2.54 -6.58 -8.70
N GLY A 22 -2.32 -7.82 -8.28
CA GLY A 22 -1.13 -8.58 -8.67
C GLY A 22 0.09 -8.24 -7.84
N LEU A 23 -0.08 -7.60 -6.71
CA LEU A 23 1.02 -7.22 -5.83
C LEU A 23 1.13 -8.16 -4.63
N GLU A 24 2.36 -8.47 -4.25
CA GLU A 24 2.61 -9.19 -3.01
C GLU A 24 2.51 -8.22 -1.85
N ASN A 25 2.02 -8.73 -0.73
CA ASN A 25 1.98 -7.95 0.49
C ASN A 25 2.38 -8.84 1.67
N ARG A 26 2.91 -8.21 2.71
CA ARG A 26 3.34 -8.90 3.92
C ARG A 26 2.86 -8.10 5.12
N SER A 27 2.20 -8.79 6.03
CA SER A 27 1.73 -8.21 7.28
C SER A 27 1.63 -9.32 8.31
N GLN A 28 2.57 -9.36 9.23
CA GLN A 28 2.56 -10.35 10.30
C GLN A 28 2.08 -9.74 11.60
N TYR A 29 2.58 -8.57 11.93
CA TYR A 29 2.29 -7.90 13.19
C TYR A 29 2.09 -6.42 12.97
N GLY A 30 1.41 -5.78 13.92
CA GLY A 30 1.27 -4.35 13.95
C GLY A 30 0.26 -3.80 12.97
N ASN A 31 0.30 -2.50 12.79
CA ASN A 31 -0.69 -1.76 12.02
C ASN A 31 -0.11 -1.29 10.70
N TYR A 32 0.59 -2.17 9.99
CA TYR A 32 1.17 -1.80 8.71
C TYR A 32 1.16 -2.98 7.75
N ILE A 33 1.27 -2.67 6.47
CA ILE A 33 1.40 -3.65 5.40
C ILE A 33 2.56 -3.23 4.52
N LEU A 34 3.45 -4.17 4.22
CA LEU A 34 4.51 -4.00 3.23
C LEU A 34 4.00 -4.49 1.89
N ILE A 35 4.15 -3.67 0.87
CA ILE A 35 3.73 -4.00 -0.49
C ILE A 35 4.96 -4.06 -1.36
N LYS A 36 5.12 -5.20 -2.05
CA LYS A 36 6.28 -5.43 -2.92
C LYS A 36 5.94 -5.11 -4.37
N PHE A 37 6.78 -4.31 -4.99
CA PHE A 37 6.71 -4.04 -6.43
C PHE A 37 7.82 -4.81 -7.14
N GLN A 38 7.87 -4.75 -8.46
CA GLN A 38 8.87 -5.49 -9.21
C GLN A 38 10.29 -4.99 -8.97
N ASN A 39 10.43 -3.68 -8.80
CA ASN A 39 11.75 -3.08 -8.62
C ASN A 39 11.62 -1.71 -7.93
N SER A 40 12.76 -1.10 -7.65
CA SER A 40 12.79 0.18 -6.96
C SER A 40 12.22 1.33 -7.82
N LYS A 41 12.31 1.22 -9.12
CA LYS A 41 11.71 2.21 -10.03
C LYS A 41 10.20 2.28 -9.83
N GLU A 42 9.55 1.11 -9.78
CA GLU A 42 8.11 1.06 -9.59
C GLU A 42 7.71 1.61 -8.23
N SER A 43 8.39 1.17 -7.17
CA SER A 43 8.07 1.64 -5.83
C SER A 43 8.22 3.16 -5.72
N THR A 44 9.28 3.71 -6.29
CA THR A 44 9.51 5.15 -6.30
C THR A 44 8.41 5.90 -7.04
N LYS A 45 8.04 5.40 -8.22
CA LYS A 45 6.97 6.02 -9.01
C LYS A 45 5.63 6.00 -8.29
N VAL A 46 5.32 4.88 -7.62
CA VAL A 46 4.07 4.75 -6.89
C VAL A 46 4.04 5.70 -5.70
N VAL A 47 5.14 5.81 -4.95
CA VAL A 47 5.22 6.75 -3.82
C VAL A 47 4.98 8.18 -4.31
N LYS A 48 5.61 8.58 -5.40
CA LYS A 48 5.43 9.91 -5.97
C LYS A 48 4.01 10.13 -6.47
N PHE A 49 3.44 9.13 -7.14
CA PHE A 49 2.08 9.22 -7.66
C PHE A 49 1.07 9.42 -6.53
N LEU A 50 1.20 8.64 -5.47
CA LEU A 50 0.31 8.75 -4.32
C LEU A 50 0.50 10.07 -3.58
N LYS A 51 1.74 10.55 -3.50
CA LYS A 51 2.03 11.83 -2.85
C LYS A 51 1.32 12.98 -3.56
N LYS A 52 1.23 12.95 -4.88
CA LYS A 52 0.50 13.96 -5.64
C LYS A 52 -0.99 13.97 -5.30
N LYS A 53 -1.51 12.88 -4.79
CA LYS A 53 -2.90 12.75 -4.37
C LYS A 53 -3.06 12.95 -2.86
N PHE A 54 -2.01 13.45 -2.20
CA PHE A 54 -1.99 13.66 -0.75
C PHE A 54 -2.13 12.36 0.04
N ILE A 55 -1.64 11.25 -0.55
CA ILE A 55 -1.60 9.96 0.12
C ILE A 55 -0.14 9.65 0.38
N TYR A 56 0.23 9.60 1.67
CA TYR A 56 1.63 9.45 2.07
C TYR A 56 1.89 8.03 2.55
N VAL A 57 2.88 7.40 1.95
CA VAL A 57 3.33 6.07 2.32
C VAL A 57 4.84 6.12 2.57
N LYS A 58 5.36 5.16 3.30
CA LYS A 58 6.79 5.09 3.56
C LYS A 58 7.48 4.25 2.50
N GLY A 59 8.58 4.76 2.00
CA GLY A 59 9.39 4.08 1.01
C GLY A 59 9.83 5.02 -0.10
N PRO A 60 10.61 4.55 -1.06
CA PRO A 60 11.28 3.27 -1.05
C PRO A 60 12.37 3.19 0.01
N TYR A 61 12.67 1.99 0.46
CA TYR A 61 13.72 1.74 1.45
C TYR A 61 15.06 1.52 0.77
N GLN A 62 16.11 1.40 1.57
CA GLN A 62 17.43 1.04 1.07
C GLN A 62 17.46 -0.44 0.71
N LYS A 63 18.35 -0.80 -0.21
CA LYS A 63 18.51 -2.20 -0.60
C LYS A 63 18.78 -3.09 0.61
N PRO A 64 18.24 -4.31 0.64
CA PRO A 64 17.51 -4.98 -0.46
C PRO A 64 16.01 -4.72 -0.47
N TRP A 65 15.52 -3.76 0.33
CA TRP A 65 14.09 -3.50 0.51
C TRP A 65 13.56 -2.35 -0.35
N ASP A 66 14.33 -1.97 -1.36
CA ASP A 66 14.02 -0.80 -2.18
C ASP A 66 12.81 -1.00 -3.12
N SER A 67 12.34 -2.24 -3.29
CA SER A 67 11.12 -2.51 -4.05
C SER A 67 9.85 -2.54 -3.19
N PHE A 68 9.97 -2.26 -1.90
CA PHE A 68 8.84 -2.28 -0.97
C PHE A 68 8.39 -0.89 -0.60
N ILE A 69 7.09 -0.75 -0.34
CA ILE A 69 6.56 0.43 0.35
C ILE A 69 5.80 -0.06 1.58
N ASN A 70 5.62 0.83 2.53
CA ASN A 70 4.94 0.52 3.78
C ASN A 70 3.78 1.49 3.97
N ILE A 71 2.60 0.94 4.24
CA ILE A 71 1.45 1.75 4.59
C ILE A 71 0.97 1.38 5.98
N SER A 72 0.75 2.41 6.81
CA SER A 72 0.15 2.21 8.12
C SER A 72 -1.35 2.04 7.96
N ILE A 73 -1.90 1.02 8.63
CA ILE A 73 -3.33 0.76 8.60
C ILE A 73 -4.02 1.75 9.51
N GLY A 74 -5.00 2.44 8.99
CA GLY A 74 -5.76 3.43 9.72
C GLY A 74 -7.26 3.27 9.49
N PRO A 75 -8.03 4.34 9.68
CA PRO A 75 -9.47 4.30 9.45
C PRO A 75 -9.80 3.84 8.03
N PHE A 76 -10.93 3.18 7.89
CA PHE A 76 -11.37 2.63 6.62
C PHE A 76 -11.40 3.68 5.51
N SER A 77 -11.81 4.90 5.81
CA SER A 77 -11.87 5.97 4.82
C SER A 77 -10.50 6.28 4.21
N ILE A 78 -9.46 6.26 5.04
CA ILE A 78 -8.09 6.51 4.57
C ILE A 78 -7.58 5.32 3.75
N MET A 79 -7.89 4.11 4.19
CA MET A 79 -7.50 2.91 3.45
C MET A 79 -8.19 2.85 2.09
N ARG A 80 -9.43 3.27 2.03
CA ARG A 80 -10.18 3.34 0.79
C ARG A 80 -9.54 4.32 -0.19
N ARG A 81 -9.13 5.49 0.29
CA ARG A 81 -8.43 6.48 -0.55
C ARG A 81 -7.13 5.90 -1.10
N PHE A 82 -6.39 5.20 -0.25
CA PHE A 82 -5.15 4.54 -0.68
C PHE A 82 -5.44 3.53 -1.78
N LEU A 83 -6.44 2.68 -1.62
CA LEU A 83 -6.79 1.69 -2.62
C LEU A 83 -7.22 2.32 -3.94
N ILE A 84 -8.01 3.37 -3.88
CA ILE A 84 -8.42 4.10 -5.09
C ILE A 84 -7.20 4.65 -5.81
N GLY A 85 -6.28 5.26 -5.07
CA GLY A 85 -5.05 5.79 -5.64
C GLY A 85 -4.17 4.69 -6.24
N LEU A 86 -4.06 3.56 -5.56
CA LEU A 86 -3.26 2.43 -6.03
C LEU A 86 -3.86 1.82 -7.30
N LYS A 87 -5.17 1.67 -7.35
CA LYS A 87 -5.87 1.16 -8.54
C LYS A 87 -5.68 2.10 -9.72
N GLU A 88 -5.73 3.40 -9.47
CA GLU A 88 -5.50 4.38 -10.52
C GLU A 88 -4.06 4.34 -11.02
N ALA A 89 -3.09 4.15 -10.12
CA ALA A 89 -1.70 4.01 -10.49
C ALA A 89 -1.50 2.82 -11.43
N LYS A 90 -2.16 1.69 -11.12
CA LYS A 90 -2.07 0.52 -11.99
C LYS A 90 -2.71 0.78 -13.34
N ARG A 91 -3.87 1.43 -13.36
CA ARG A 91 -4.56 1.76 -14.61
C ARG A 91 -3.69 2.67 -15.50
N LYS A 92 -2.95 3.58 -14.90
CA LYS A 92 -2.05 4.49 -15.62
C LYS A 92 -0.67 3.89 -15.87
N LYS A 93 -0.49 2.61 -15.54
CA LYS A 93 0.76 1.88 -15.75
C LYS A 93 1.95 2.47 -15.02
N VAL A 94 1.69 3.02 -13.83
CA VAL A 94 2.75 3.50 -12.94
C VAL A 94 3.54 2.31 -12.41
N PHE A 95 2.86 1.17 -12.26
CA PHE A 95 3.48 -0.11 -11.94
C PHE A 95 2.72 -1.23 -12.67
N PHE A 96 3.32 -2.39 -12.66
CA PHE A 96 2.71 -3.56 -13.28
C PHE A 96 1.56 -4.10 -12.48
#